data_0248991a6de0b224b4f6c757bccd86eb
#
_entry.id   0248991a6de0b224b4f6c757bccd86eb
#
_cell.length_a   1.000
_cell.length_b   1.000
_cell.length_c   1.000
_cell.angle_alpha   90.00
_cell.angle_beta   90.00
_cell.angle_gamma   90.00
#
_symmetry.space_group_name_H-M   'P 1'
#
loop_
_entity.id
_entity.type
_entity.pdbx_description
1 polymer ?
#
loop_
_entity_poly.entity_id
_entity_poly.type
_entity_poly.pdbx_seq_one_letter_code
_entity_poly.pdbx_strand_id
1 'polypeptide(L)'
;MGNMRWSVPNFLALIPLGILMALIYKNFGPFWLVLLLIPLLLSRHSFQLYVDMRQNYLETIKALVQALEAKDSYTSGHSERVADLAVAMAEELGMVEDKQEFVKYAGILHDVGKIGVDEGILNKKVPLLDSEWAAIREHPVIGENIIKKINFLFDISTVVRHHHERYDGLGYPDGLIGGEIPLEARIIAIADTYDAMTSDRSYRKGKTPREAVQELRRVAGTQLDPELVNVFLKILEGQPSQIESAVAAKMA
;
A
#
# COMPACT_ATOMS: atom_id res chain seq x y z
N MET A 1 -5.27 -12.34 20.03
CA MET A 1 -4.19 -13.01 20.80
C MET A 1 -2.75 -12.63 20.33
N GLY A 2 -2.58 -11.53 19.60
CA GLY A 2 -1.30 -11.12 18.98
C GLY A 2 -0.31 -10.35 19.85
N ASN A 3 -0.75 -9.68 20.93
CA ASN A 3 0.10 -8.72 21.65
C ASN A 3 1.10 -9.33 22.68
N MET A 4 1.02 -10.63 22.99
CA MET A 4 1.85 -11.22 24.06
C MET A 4 3.25 -11.64 23.59
N ARG A 5 3.48 -11.89 22.29
CA ARG A 5 4.81 -12.31 21.77
C ARG A 5 5.83 -11.15 21.72
N TRP A 6 5.38 -9.92 21.57
CA TRP A 6 6.23 -8.71 21.58
C TRP A 6 6.52 -8.17 22.99
N SER A 7 5.67 -8.52 23.96
CA SER A 7 5.83 -8.04 25.34
C SER A 7 7.01 -8.71 26.05
N VAL A 8 7.27 -9.98 25.80
CA VAL A 8 8.31 -10.76 26.51
C VAL A 8 9.72 -10.22 26.26
N PRO A 9 10.19 -9.96 25.02
CA PRO A 9 11.51 -9.37 24.79
C PRO A 9 11.67 -7.99 25.42
N ASN A 10 10.63 -7.16 25.38
CA ASN A 10 10.64 -5.84 25.98
C ASN A 10 10.77 -5.91 27.53
N PHE A 11 10.05 -6.83 28.17
CA PHE A 11 10.18 -7.04 29.61
C PHE A 11 11.57 -7.59 29.99
N LEU A 12 12.14 -8.49 29.20
CA LEU A 12 13.50 -9.01 29.41
C LEU A 12 14.56 -7.90 29.32
N ALA A 13 14.38 -6.94 28.42
CA ALA A 13 15.27 -5.79 28.29
C ALA A 13 15.18 -4.82 29.49
N LEU A 14 14.04 -4.76 30.19
CA LEU A 14 13.86 -3.92 31.38
C LEU A 14 14.51 -4.50 32.64
N ILE A 15 14.73 -5.82 32.71
CA ILE A 15 15.34 -6.47 33.88
C ILE A 15 16.75 -5.94 34.16
N PRO A 16 17.71 -5.90 33.20
CA PRO A 16 19.03 -5.33 33.41
C PRO A 16 18.99 -3.86 33.84
N LEU A 17 18.08 -3.09 33.27
CA LEU A 17 17.89 -1.70 33.64
C LEU A 17 17.41 -1.56 35.10
N GLY A 18 16.44 -2.38 35.54
CA GLY A 18 15.96 -2.43 36.91
C GLY A 18 17.05 -2.81 37.90
N ILE A 19 17.88 -3.79 37.56
CA ILE A 19 19.04 -4.19 38.38
C ILE A 19 20.05 -3.05 38.47
N LEU A 20 20.36 -2.39 37.35
CA LEU A 20 21.27 -1.24 37.34
C LEU A 20 20.75 -0.09 38.22
N MET A 21 19.45 0.21 38.10
CA MET A 21 18.81 1.22 38.95
C MET A 21 18.91 0.89 40.45
N ALA A 22 18.67 -0.37 40.82
CA ALA A 22 18.78 -0.84 42.20
C ALA A 22 20.21 -0.74 42.76
N LEU A 23 21.22 -1.10 41.92
CA LEU A 23 22.63 -0.99 42.28
C LEU A 23 23.05 0.47 42.45
N ILE A 24 22.62 1.36 41.56
CA ILE A 24 22.91 2.80 41.67
C ILE A 24 22.26 3.39 42.93
N TYR A 25 20.98 3.04 43.18
CA TYR A 25 20.30 3.48 44.37
C TYR A 25 21.03 3.06 45.66
N LYS A 26 21.44 1.78 45.74
CA LYS A 26 22.10 1.21 46.90
C LYS A 26 23.48 1.84 47.16
N ASN A 27 24.26 2.12 46.12
CA ASN A 27 25.66 2.55 46.29
C ASN A 27 25.84 4.08 46.28
N PHE A 28 24.96 4.81 45.58
CA PHE A 28 25.13 6.25 45.33
C PHE A 28 23.94 7.10 45.80
N GLY A 29 22.79 6.46 46.13
CA GLY A 29 21.58 7.14 46.58
C GLY A 29 20.64 7.59 45.46
N PRO A 30 19.47 8.16 45.84
CA PRO A 30 18.39 8.45 44.89
C PRO A 30 18.71 9.52 43.85
N PHE A 31 19.58 10.45 44.17
CA PHE A 31 19.94 11.55 43.26
C PHE A 31 20.50 11.05 41.92
N TRP A 32 21.31 10.01 41.95
CA TRP A 32 21.92 9.44 40.73
C TRP A 32 20.93 8.73 39.79
N LEU A 33 19.76 8.33 40.30
CA LEU A 33 18.70 7.80 39.48
C LEU A 33 18.14 8.83 38.47
N VAL A 34 18.15 10.12 38.88
CA VAL A 34 17.68 11.21 38.00
C VAL A 34 18.54 11.31 36.73
N LEU A 35 19.86 11.05 36.84
CA LEU A 35 20.76 11.05 35.68
C LEU A 35 20.44 9.96 34.69
N LEU A 36 19.88 8.80 35.12
CA LEU A 36 19.42 7.74 34.20
C LEU A 36 18.10 8.06 33.55
N LEU A 37 17.24 8.86 34.18
CA LEU A 37 15.95 9.24 33.59
C LEU A 37 16.13 10.19 32.41
N ILE A 38 17.13 11.06 32.41
CA ILE A 38 17.38 12.04 31.35
C ILE A 38 17.58 11.33 29.98
N PRO A 39 18.54 10.38 29.81
CA PRO A 39 18.72 9.72 28.54
C PRO A 39 17.50 8.85 28.12
N LEU A 40 16.78 8.27 29.08
CA LEU A 40 15.56 7.53 28.81
C LEU A 40 14.43 8.43 28.29
N LEU A 41 14.22 9.58 28.89
CA LEU A 41 13.24 10.58 28.47
C LEU A 41 13.61 11.16 27.11
N LEU A 42 14.90 11.46 26.87
CA LEU A 42 15.40 11.93 25.59
C LEU A 42 15.21 10.86 24.48
N SER A 43 15.55 9.60 24.78
CA SER A 43 15.35 8.49 23.85
C SER A 43 13.87 8.31 23.49
N ARG A 44 12.98 8.31 24.51
CA ARG A 44 11.53 8.25 24.31
C ARG A 44 11.04 9.42 23.45
N HIS A 45 11.47 10.63 23.78
CA HIS A 45 11.07 11.83 23.04
C HIS A 45 11.55 11.78 21.59
N SER A 46 12.82 11.40 21.35
CA SER A 46 13.37 11.24 20.01
C SER A 46 12.63 10.16 19.20
N PHE A 47 12.26 9.05 19.84
CA PHE A 47 11.46 7.99 19.20
C PHE A 47 10.07 8.49 18.83
N GLN A 48 9.40 9.22 19.74
CA GLN A 48 8.10 9.83 19.42
C GLN A 48 8.20 10.81 18.25
N LEU A 49 9.18 11.70 18.25
CA LEU A 49 9.42 12.63 17.15
C LEU A 49 9.66 11.90 15.82
N TYR A 50 10.40 10.78 15.83
CA TYR A 50 10.62 9.97 14.64
C TYR A 50 9.30 9.36 14.11
N VAL A 51 8.47 8.80 15.01
CA VAL A 51 7.17 8.22 14.63
C VAL A 51 6.24 9.29 14.07
N ASP A 52 6.13 10.44 14.77
CA ASP A 52 5.28 11.55 14.36
C ASP A 52 5.74 12.12 12.99
N MET A 53 7.04 12.25 12.80
CA MET A 53 7.61 12.71 11.53
C MET A 53 7.29 11.73 10.40
N ARG A 54 7.44 10.42 10.62
CA ARG A 54 7.09 9.38 9.64
C ARG A 54 5.61 9.47 9.26
N GLN A 55 4.74 9.64 10.25
CA GLN A 55 3.30 9.73 10.05
C GLN A 55 2.92 10.98 9.24
N ASN A 56 3.49 12.14 9.60
CA ASN A 56 3.27 13.39 8.87
C ASN A 56 3.78 13.31 7.41
N TYR A 57 4.89 12.63 7.16
CA TYR A 57 5.36 12.38 5.78
C TYR A 57 4.35 11.59 4.99
N LEU A 58 3.80 10.53 5.57
CA LEU A 58 2.82 9.68 4.89
C LEU A 58 1.50 10.41 4.63
N GLU A 59 1.05 11.24 5.56
CA GLU A 59 -0.14 12.09 5.35
C GLU A 59 0.10 13.13 4.23
N THR A 60 1.30 13.70 4.17
CA THR A 60 1.67 14.62 3.09
C THR A 60 1.66 13.91 1.72
N ILE A 61 2.21 12.69 1.66
CA ILE A 61 2.19 11.90 0.42
C ILE A 61 0.75 11.56 0.01
N LYS A 62 -0.10 11.15 0.94
CA LYS A 62 -1.53 10.91 0.67
C LYS A 62 -2.22 12.16 0.12
N ALA A 63 -1.99 13.32 0.73
CA ALA A 63 -2.55 14.58 0.24
C ALA A 63 -2.08 14.92 -1.18
N LEU A 64 -0.82 14.62 -1.52
CA LEU A 64 -0.29 14.81 -2.88
C LEU A 64 -0.91 13.82 -3.87
N VAL A 65 -1.14 12.56 -3.48
CA VAL A 65 -1.84 11.57 -4.32
C VAL A 65 -3.29 11.99 -4.54
N GLN A 66 -3.99 12.45 -3.50
CA GLN A 66 -5.35 12.98 -3.64
C GLN A 66 -5.42 14.21 -4.56
N ALA A 67 -4.41 15.09 -4.49
CA ALA A 67 -4.32 16.22 -5.40
C ALA A 67 -4.06 15.79 -6.85
N LEU A 68 -3.30 14.70 -7.05
CA LEU A 68 -3.09 14.10 -8.36
C LEU A 68 -4.37 13.44 -8.88
N GLU A 69 -5.08 12.69 -8.03
CA GLU A 69 -6.38 12.10 -8.35
C GLU A 69 -7.42 13.16 -8.73
N ALA A 70 -7.37 14.35 -8.13
CA ALA A 70 -8.26 15.46 -8.49
C ALA A 70 -8.03 15.97 -9.92
N LYS A 71 -6.85 15.75 -10.51
CA LYS A 71 -6.58 16.05 -11.93
C LYS A 71 -7.11 14.98 -12.88
N ASP A 72 -7.15 13.73 -12.44
CA ASP A 72 -7.73 12.61 -13.16
C ASP A 72 -9.18 12.45 -12.70
N SER A 73 -10.12 12.93 -13.49
CA SER A 73 -11.56 12.95 -13.15
C SER A 73 -12.17 11.58 -12.82
N TYR A 74 -11.35 10.51 -12.88
CA TYR A 74 -11.78 9.12 -12.70
C TYR A 74 -11.26 8.46 -11.41
N THR A 75 -10.37 9.12 -10.66
CA THR A 75 -9.58 8.43 -9.62
C THR A 75 -9.85 8.92 -8.18
N SER A 76 -10.87 9.75 -7.93
CA SER A 76 -11.15 10.19 -6.55
C SER A 76 -11.32 9.02 -5.59
N GLY A 77 -10.44 8.92 -4.59
CA GLY A 77 -10.39 7.87 -3.58
C GLY A 77 -10.05 6.46 -4.11
N HIS A 78 -9.67 6.33 -5.38
CA HIS A 78 -9.27 5.06 -6.00
C HIS A 78 -8.07 4.44 -5.29
N SER A 79 -6.99 5.21 -5.11
CA SER A 79 -5.76 4.72 -4.49
C SER A 79 -5.98 4.21 -3.06
N GLU A 80 -6.88 4.84 -2.28
CA GLU A 80 -7.23 4.35 -0.95
C GLU A 80 -8.03 3.05 -1.00
N ARG A 81 -9.02 2.93 -1.92
CA ARG A 81 -9.78 1.69 -2.09
C ARG A 81 -8.90 0.53 -2.55
N VAL A 82 -8.01 0.76 -3.51
CA VAL A 82 -7.01 -0.23 -3.95
C VAL A 82 -6.12 -0.66 -2.79
N ALA A 83 -5.64 0.28 -1.98
CA ALA A 83 -4.82 -0.03 -0.81
C ALA A 83 -5.58 -0.87 0.22
N ASP A 84 -6.84 -0.54 0.52
CA ASP A 84 -7.66 -1.29 1.48
C ASP A 84 -7.91 -2.73 1.00
N LEU A 85 -8.22 -2.91 -0.29
CA LEU A 85 -8.39 -4.24 -0.90
C LEU A 85 -7.08 -5.06 -0.90
N ALA A 86 -5.96 -4.41 -1.20
CA ALA A 86 -4.65 -5.05 -1.19
C ALA A 86 -4.22 -5.47 0.23
N VAL A 87 -4.52 -4.66 1.25
CA VAL A 87 -4.28 -5.01 2.66
C VAL A 87 -5.13 -6.20 3.07
N ALA A 88 -6.41 -6.24 2.71
CA ALA A 88 -7.26 -7.40 3.01
C ALA A 88 -6.69 -8.70 2.40
N MET A 89 -6.13 -8.63 1.19
CA MET A 89 -5.42 -9.77 0.59
C MET A 89 -4.15 -10.14 1.37
N ALA A 90 -3.36 -9.15 1.79
CA ALA A 90 -2.14 -9.38 2.57
C ALA A 90 -2.45 -10.03 3.93
N GLU A 91 -3.55 -9.64 4.58
CA GLU A 91 -4.05 -10.25 5.82
C GLU A 91 -4.46 -11.70 5.61
N GLU A 92 -5.26 -12.00 4.58
CA GLU A 92 -5.70 -13.37 4.25
C GLU A 92 -4.51 -14.29 3.89
N LEU A 93 -3.46 -13.72 3.28
CA LEU A 93 -2.20 -14.42 3.01
C LEU A 93 -1.32 -14.59 4.26
N GLY A 94 -1.73 -14.08 5.43
CA GLY A 94 -0.98 -14.18 6.68
C GLY A 94 0.31 -13.35 6.71
N MET A 95 0.39 -12.29 5.92
CA MET A 95 1.55 -11.39 5.94
C MET A 95 1.67 -10.69 7.30
N VAL A 96 2.91 -10.48 7.75
CA VAL A 96 3.20 -9.72 8.99
C VAL A 96 2.81 -8.24 8.82
N GLU A 97 2.52 -7.56 9.94
CA GLU A 97 2.01 -6.17 9.96
C GLU A 97 2.86 -5.19 9.12
N ASP A 98 4.20 -5.29 9.22
CA ASP A 98 5.12 -4.45 8.42
C ASP A 98 4.93 -4.65 6.90
N LYS A 99 4.61 -5.89 6.47
CA LYS A 99 4.34 -6.18 5.05
C LYS A 99 2.95 -5.72 4.62
N GLN A 100 1.95 -5.78 5.51
CA GLN A 100 0.62 -5.21 5.25
C GLN A 100 0.72 -3.68 5.07
N GLU A 101 1.49 -3.01 5.94
CA GLU A 101 1.76 -1.57 5.81
C GLU A 101 2.48 -1.25 4.49
N PHE A 102 3.47 -2.07 4.12
CA PHE A 102 4.17 -1.96 2.84
C PHE A 102 3.22 -2.05 1.65
N VAL A 103 2.34 -3.06 1.61
CA VAL A 103 1.31 -3.23 0.57
C VAL A 103 0.36 -2.04 0.53
N LYS A 104 -0.05 -1.54 1.70
CA LYS A 104 -0.90 -0.35 1.80
C LYS A 104 -0.30 0.86 1.10
N TYR A 105 0.97 1.17 1.40
CA TYR A 105 1.64 2.31 0.76
C TYR A 105 1.87 2.08 -0.73
N ALA A 106 2.20 0.86 -1.13
CA ALA A 106 2.32 0.53 -2.54
C ALA A 106 0.99 0.75 -3.28
N GLY A 107 -0.15 0.37 -2.69
CA GLY A 107 -1.48 0.63 -3.23
C GLY A 107 -1.83 2.11 -3.34
N ILE A 108 -1.48 2.92 -2.32
CA ILE A 108 -1.69 4.37 -2.37
C ILE A 108 -0.85 5.03 -3.47
N LEU A 109 0.36 4.53 -3.71
CA LEU A 109 1.38 5.18 -4.54
C LEU A 109 1.49 4.59 -5.95
N HIS A 110 0.79 3.49 -6.28
CA HIS A 110 0.99 2.76 -7.53
C HIS A 110 0.90 3.65 -8.76
N ASP A 111 0.00 4.60 -8.75
CA ASP A 111 -0.31 5.53 -9.83
C ASP A 111 0.37 6.91 -9.73
N VAL A 112 1.26 7.14 -8.76
CA VAL A 112 1.91 8.45 -8.55
C VAL A 112 2.63 8.99 -9.78
N GLY A 113 3.10 8.12 -10.65
CA GLY A 113 3.78 8.49 -11.89
C GLY A 113 2.89 9.14 -12.94
N LYS A 114 1.55 9.08 -12.80
CA LYS A 114 0.60 9.82 -13.66
C LYS A 114 0.81 11.33 -13.60
N ILE A 115 1.52 11.85 -12.59
CA ILE A 115 1.96 13.25 -12.55
C ILE A 115 2.77 13.66 -13.77
N GLY A 116 3.48 12.72 -14.40
CA GLY A 116 4.29 12.95 -15.61
C GLY A 116 3.51 12.81 -16.92
N VAL A 117 2.23 12.43 -16.86
CA VAL A 117 1.38 12.28 -18.04
C VAL A 117 0.57 13.56 -18.27
N ASP A 118 0.44 13.95 -19.52
CA ASP A 118 -0.35 15.14 -19.90
C ASP A 118 -1.83 14.96 -19.54
N GLU A 119 -2.41 15.97 -18.90
CA GLU A 119 -3.80 15.96 -18.43
C GLU A 119 -4.81 15.80 -19.58
N GLY A 120 -4.50 16.36 -20.75
CA GLY A 120 -5.32 16.21 -21.95
C GLY A 120 -5.36 14.76 -22.46
N ILE A 121 -4.30 13.98 -22.22
CA ILE A 121 -4.26 12.55 -22.54
C ILE A 121 -5.06 11.75 -21.50
N LEU A 122 -4.85 12.03 -20.21
CA LEU A 122 -5.54 11.32 -19.13
C LEU A 122 -7.08 11.49 -19.18
N ASN A 123 -7.55 12.71 -19.48
CA ASN A 123 -8.97 13.04 -19.50
C ASN A 123 -9.62 12.98 -20.90
N LYS A 124 -8.93 12.38 -21.89
CA LYS A 124 -9.41 12.31 -23.26
C LYS A 124 -10.65 11.44 -23.37
N LYS A 125 -11.72 11.98 -23.99
CA LYS A 125 -13.02 11.29 -24.14
C LYS A 125 -13.17 10.49 -25.44
N VAL A 126 -12.14 10.50 -26.28
CA VAL A 126 -12.09 9.72 -27.53
C VAL A 126 -10.98 8.69 -27.45
N PRO A 127 -10.97 7.66 -28.30
CA PRO A 127 -9.91 6.65 -28.28
C PRO A 127 -8.52 7.28 -28.35
N LEU A 128 -7.61 6.76 -27.54
CA LEU A 128 -6.23 7.19 -27.47
C LEU A 128 -5.47 6.71 -28.73
N LEU A 129 -4.54 7.53 -29.20
CA LEU A 129 -3.56 7.15 -30.22
C LEU A 129 -2.49 6.23 -29.60
N ASP A 130 -1.78 5.46 -30.43
CA ASP A 130 -0.70 4.59 -29.95
C ASP A 130 0.39 5.36 -29.22
N SER A 131 0.73 6.57 -29.66
CA SER A 131 1.70 7.47 -29.00
C SER A 131 1.19 7.96 -27.63
N GLU A 132 -0.11 8.20 -27.46
CA GLU A 132 -0.71 8.60 -26.20
C GLU A 132 -0.76 7.41 -25.22
N TRP A 133 -1.05 6.21 -25.72
CA TRP A 133 -0.93 4.97 -24.96
C TRP A 133 0.50 4.73 -24.47
N ALA A 134 1.50 4.96 -25.34
CA ALA A 134 2.89 4.86 -24.96
C ALA A 134 3.23 5.83 -23.81
N ALA A 135 2.76 7.09 -23.87
CA ALA A 135 2.95 8.06 -22.80
C ALA A 135 2.30 7.63 -21.46
N ILE A 136 1.09 7.05 -21.50
CA ILE A 136 0.45 6.52 -20.29
C ILE A 136 1.26 5.35 -19.72
N ARG A 137 1.75 4.45 -20.56
CA ARG A 137 2.53 3.27 -20.10
C ARG A 137 3.87 3.61 -19.45
N GLU A 138 4.33 4.85 -19.56
CA GLU A 138 5.53 5.33 -18.86
C GLU A 138 5.29 5.63 -17.37
N HIS A 139 4.03 5.78 -16.91
CA HIS A 139 3.78 6.18 -15.52
C HIS A 139 4.38 5.22 -14.47
N PRO A 140 4.46 3.88 -14.65
CA PRO A 140 5.10 3.03 -13.64
C PRO A 140 6.60 3.33 -13.50
N VAL A 141 7.28 3.63 -14.61
CA VAL A 141 8.70 4.00 -14.63
C VAL A 141 8.91 5.37 -14.00
N ILE A 142 8.04 6.32 -14.31
CA ILE A 142 8.06 7.66 -13.70
C ILE A 142 7.82 7.55 -12.19
N GLY A 143 6.81 6.76 -11.78
CA GLY A 143 6.48 6.50 -10.39
C GLY A 143 7.64 5.88 -9.62
N GLU A 144 8.26 4.84 -10.16
CA GLU A 144 9.49 4.25 -9.61
C GLU A 144 10.56 5.33 -9.40
N ASN A 145 10.83 6.17 -10.40
CA ASN A 145 11.86 7.22 -10.35
C ASN A 145 11.57 8.31 -9.29
N ILE A 146 10.31 8.55 -8.97
CA ILE A 146 9.88 9.44 -7.89
C ILE A 146 10.11 8.77 -6.54
N ILE A 147 9.57 7.56 -6.35
CA ILE A 147 9.54 6.85 -5.08
C ILE A 147 10.93 6.46 -4.60
N LYS A 148 11.80 5.96 -5.48
CA LYS A 148 13.15 5.53 -5.08
C LYS A 148 14.06 6.65 -4.55
N LYS A 149 13.68 7.91 -4.72
CA LYS A 149 14.40 9.05 -4.11
C LYS A 149 14.05 9.23 -2.61
N ILE A 150 13.02 8.55 -2.13
CA ILE A 150 12.55 8.63 -0.75
C ILE A 150 13.00 7.37 -0.01
N ASN A 151 14.02 7.48 0.82
CA ASN A 151 14.73 6.34 1.41
C ASN A 151 13.82 5.30 2.07
N PHE A 152 12.81 5.71 2.84
CA PHE A 152 11.93 4.78 3.56
C PHE A 152 10.84 4.15 2.67
N LEU A 153 10.69 4.61 1.42
CA LEU A 153 9.79 4.07 0.40
C LEU A 153 10.55 3.33 -0.71
N PHE A 154 11.87 3.25 -0.62
CA PHE A 154 12.71 2.72 -1.69
C PHE A 154 12.23 1.36 -2.21
N ASP A 155 11.91 0.44 -1.30
CA ASP A 155 11.47 -0.91 -1.66
C ASP A 155 10.11 -0.93 -2.38
N ILE A 156 9.25 0.08 -2.13
CA ILE A 156 7.94 0.23 -2.78
C ILE A 156 8.11 0.57 -4.25
N SER A 157 9.21 1.21 -4.65
CA SER A 157 9.47 1.63 -6.02
C SER A 157 9.39 0.47 -7.02
N THR A 158 9.86 -0.72 -6.62
CA THR A 158 9.78 -1.93 -7.44
C THR A 158 8.33 -2.38 -7.67
N VAL A 159 7.48 -2.27 -6.65
CA VAL A 159 6.05 -2.61 -6.76
C VAL A 159 5.34 -1.62 -7.68
N VAL A 160 5.61 -0.32 -7.51
CA VAL A 160 5.08 0.75 -8.37
C VAL A 160 5.51 0.56 -9.83
N ARG A 161 6.74 0.10 -10.08
CA ARG A 161 7.20 -0.20 -11.46
C ARG A 161 6.40 -1.33 -12.10
N HIS A 162 6.06 -2.39 -11.35
CA HIS A 162 5.59 -3.63 -11.92
C HIS A 162 4.09 -3.91 -11.70
N HIS A 163 3.29 -2.95 -11.21
CA HIS A 163 1.86 -3.18 -10.95
C HIS A 163 1.01 -3.38 -12.23
N HIS A 164 1.54 -3.04 -13.39
CA HIS A 164 0.94 -3.32 -14.70
C HIS A 164 1.57 -4.49 -15.45
N GLU A 165 2.47 -5.23 -14.79
CA GLU A 165 2.89 -6.51 -15.34
C GLU A 165 1.74 -7.51 -15.34
N ARG A 166 1.74 -8.37 -16.35
CA ARG A 166 0.72 -9.42 -16.52
C ARG A 166 1.32 -10.78 -16.26
N TYR A 167 0.55 -11.65 -15.65
CA TYR A 167 1.00 -12.99 -15.30
C TYR A 167 1.51 -13.79 -16.51
N ASP A 168 0.97 -13.51 -17.71
CA ASP A 168 1.36 -14.11 -18.99
C ASP A 168 2.56 -13.43 -19.68
N GLY A 169 3.16 -12.40 -19.09
CA GLY A 169 4.32 -11.66 -19.64
C GLY A 169 3.97 -10.65 -20.72
N LEU A 170 2.70 -10.41 -20.99
CA LEU A 170 2.24 -9.41 -21.97
C LEU A 170 1.99 -8.03 -21.32
N GLY A 171 2.51 -7.83 -20.09
CA GLY A 171 2.44 -6.59 -19.34
C GLY A 171 3.50 -5.58 -19.70
N TYR A 172 3.66 -4.57 -18.88
CA TYR A 172 4.67 -3.53 -19.02
C TYR A 172 5.11 -3.03 -17.63
N PRO A 173 6.31 -2.43 -17.48
CA PRO A 173 7.27 -2.03 -18.53
C PRO A 173 8.25 -3.12 -18.96
N ASP A 174 8.48 -4.17 -18.14
CA ASP A 174 9.61 -5.11 -18.34
C ASP A 174 9.17 -6.46 -18.92
N GLY A 175 7.86 -6.77 -18.97
CA GLY A 175 7.32 -8.03 -19.49
C GLY A 175 7.63 -9.24 -18.61
N LEU A 176 7.64 -9.05 -17.27
CA LEU A 176 7.88 -10.12 -16.31
C LEU A 176 6.77 -11.17 -16.34
N ILE A 177 7.13 -12.44 -16.11
CA ILE A 177 6.20 -13.57 -16.19
C ILE A 177 6.00 -14.23 -14.82
N GLY A 178 4.76 -14.47 -14.45
CA GLY A 178 4.40 -15.30 -13.30
C GLY A 178 5.06 -14.84 -12.00
N GLY A 179 5.89 -15.71 -11.40
CA GLY A 179 6.58 -15.46 -10.14
C GLY A 179 7.74 -14.46 -10.20
N GLU A 180 8.16 -14.01 -11.39
CA GLU A 180 9.14 -12.93 -11.55
C GLU A 180 8.55 -11.58 -11.13
N ILE A 181 7.23 -11.43 -11.24
CA ILE A 181 6.51 -10.23 -10.81
C ILE A 181 6.48 -10.23 -9.26
N PRO A 182 6.90 -9.14 -8.60
CA PRO A 182 6.81 -9.01 -7.15
C PRO A 182 5.43 -9.39 -6.61
N LEU A 183 5.37 -10.14 -5.51
CA LEU A 183 4.10 -10.60 -4.95
C LEU A 183 3.15 -9.44 -4.68
N GLU A 184 3.67 -8.38 -4.11
CA GLU A 184 2.89 -7.18 -3.76
C GLU A 184 2.36 -6.47 -5.02
N ALA A 185 3.11 -6.48 -6.13
CA ALA A 185 2.64 -5.94 -7.42
C ALA A 185 1.47 -6.77 -7.99
N ARG A 186 1.55 -8.12 -7.89
CA ARG A 186 0.43 -9.01 -8.29
C ARG A 186 -0.81 -8.80 -7.43
N ILE A 187 -0.65 -8.54 -6.12
CA ILE A 187 -1.75 -8.19 -5.21
C ILE A 187 -2.41 -6.89 -5.65
N ILE A 188 -1.61 -5.84 -5.89
CA ILE A 188 -2.13 -4.53 -6.32
C ILE A 188 -2.82 -4.63 -7.67
N ALA A 189 -2.28 -5.38 -8.63
CA ALA A 189 -2.90 -5.58 -9.94
C ALA A 189 -4.33 -6.15 -9.85
N ILE A 190 -4.59 -7.04 -8.89
CA ILE A 190 -5.94 -7.60 -8.64
C ILE A 190 -6.85 -6.55 -8.02
N ALA A 191 -6.37 -5.85 -6.97
CA ALA A 191 -7.13 -4.83 -6.28
C ALA A 191 -7.50 -3.67 -7.22
N ASP A 192 -6.54 -3.18 -8.01
CA ASP A 192 -6.74 -2.15 -9.04
C ASP A 192 -7.75 -2.60 -10.10
N THR A 193 -7.58 -3.80 -10.65
CA THR A 193 -8.50 -4.37 -11.64
C THR A 193 -9.93 -4.44 -11.11
N TYR A 194 -10.11 -4.87 -9.84
CA TYR A 194 -11.42 -4.95 -9.22
C TYR A 194 -12.04 -3.58 -9.00
N ASP A 195 -11.29 -2.63 -8.41
CA ASP A 195 -11.78 -1.27 -8.18
C ASP A 195 -12.12 -0.57 -9.51
N ALA A 196 -11.25 -0.70 -10.51
CA ALA A 196 -11.49 -0.15 -11.86
C ALA A 196 -12.75 -0.73 -12.54
N MET A 197 -13.13 -1.96 -12.23
CA MET A 197 -14.35 -2.58 -12.77
C MET A 197 -15.60 -2.12 -12.01
N THR A 198 -15.54 -1.99 -10.70
CA THR A 198 -16.71 -1.76 -9.83
C THR A 198 -17.00 -0.28 -9.59
N SER A 199 -16.03 0.60 -9.77
CA SER A 199 -16.20 2.05 -9.66
C SER A 199 -16.91 2.64 -10.87
N ASP A 200 -17.82 3.62 -10.60
CA ASP A 200 -18.45 4.40 -11.65
C ASP A 200 -17.42 5.31 -12.34
N ARG A 201 -17.49 5.37 -13.67
CA ARG A 201 -16.69 6.29 -14.48
C ARG A 201 -17.62 7.21 -15.27
N SER A 202 -17.17 8.41 -15.61
CA SER A 202 -18.03 9.43 -16.27
C SER A 202 -18.69 8.95 -17.57
N TYR A 203 -18.16 7.90 -18.19
CA TYR A 203 -18.69 7.30 -19.44
C TYR A 203 -19.24 5.88 -19.27
N ARG A 204 -19.15 5.28 -18.05
CA ARG A 204 -19.59 3.90 -17.80
C ARG A 204 -19.94 3.71 -16.32
N LYS A 205 -21.10 3.12 -16.05
CA LYS A 205 -21.41 2.59 -14.71
C LYS A 205 -20.48 1.45 -14.36
N GLY A 206 -20.10 1.35 -13.10
CA GLY A 206 -19.36 0.21 -12.55
C GLY A 206 -20.12 -1.09 -12.79
N LYS A 207 -19.36 -2.17 -12.96
CA LYS A 207 -19.91 -3.53 -12.99
C LYS A 207 -20.41 -3.89 -11.60
N THR A 208 -21.43 -4.75 -11.55
CA THR A 208 -21.85 -5.36 -10.30
C THR A 208 -20.72 -6.24 -9.72
N PRO A 209 -20.64 -6.46 -8.40
CA PRO A 209 -19.66 -7.36 -7.81
C PRO A 209 -19.65 -8.74 -8.45
N ARG A 210 -20.83 -9.27 -8.81
CA ARG A 210 -20.96 -10.57 -9.50
C ARG A 210 -20.32 -10.59 -10.89
N GLU A 211 -20.50 -9.53 -11.67
CA GLU A 211 -19.86 -9.40 -12.99
C GLU A 211 -18.34 -9.22 -12.86
N ALA A 212 -17.88 -8.47 -11.84
CA ALA A 212 -16.47 -8.32 -11.57
C ALA A 212 -15.81 -9.64 -11.18
N VAL A 213 -16.45 -10.46 -10.33
CA VAL A 213 -16.00 -11.82 -9.98
C VAL A 213 -15.88 -12.71 -11.21
N GLN A 214 -16.87 -12.68 -12.13
CA GLN A 214 -16.81 -13.46 -13.37
C GLN A 214 -15.62 -13.04 -14.23
N GLU A 215 -15.35 -11.73 -14.33
CA GLU A 215 -14.24 -11.21 -15.10
C GLU A 215 -12.89 -11.58 -14.47
N LEU A 216 -12.74 -11.46 -13.15
CA LEU A 216 -11.53 -11.90 -12.43
C LEU A 216 -11.22 -13.37 -12.71
N ARG A 217 -12.24 -14.25 -12.64
CA ARG A 217 -12.07 -15.66 -12.99
C ARG A 217 -11.64 -15.86 -14.45
N ARG A 218 -12.16 -15.05 -15.37
CA ARG A 218 -11.84 -15.13 -16.81
C ARG A 218 -10.38 -14.75 -17.10
N VAL A 219 -9.83 -13.77 -16.40
CA VAL A 219 -8.47 -13.25 -16.64
C VAL A 219 -7.41 -13.92 -15.75
N ALA A 220 -7.82 -14.80 -14.81
CA ALA A 220 -6.92 -15.58 -13.99
C ALA A 220 -6.03 -16.49 -14.86
N GLY A 221 -4.72 -16.50 -14.59
CA GLY A 221 -3.72 -17.26 -15.34
C GLY A 221 -3.25 -16.58 -16.65
N THR A 222 -3.87 -15.43 -17.01
CA THR A 222 -3.41 -14.59 -18.12
C THR A 222 -2.99 -13.21 -17.61
N GLN A 223 -3.93 -12.32 -17.38
CA GLN A 223 -3.61 -10.99 -16.83
C GLN A 223 -3.20 -11.05 -15.35
N LEU A 224 -3.92 -11.86 -14.54
CA LEU A 224 -3.79 -11.90 -13.09
C LEU A 224 -3.30 -13.27 -12.60
N ASP A 225 -2.62 -13.27 -11.47
CA ASP A 225 -2.18 -14.48 -10.78
C ASP A 225 -3.38 -15.31 -10.33
N PRO A 226 -3.52 -16.57 -10.79
CA PRO A 226 -4.70 -17.39 -10.51
C PRO A 226 -4.82 -17.79 -9.02
N GLU A 227 -3.70 -17.95 -8.31
CA GLU A 227 -3.72 -18.27 -6.89
C GLU A 227 -4.20 -17.08 -6.06
N LEU A 228 -3.69 -15.89 -6.36
CA LEU A 228 -4.09 -14.66 -5.68
C LEU A 228 -5.53 -14.26 -6.02
N VAL A 229 -5.99 -14.49 -7.26
CA VAL A 229 -7.41 -14.33 -7.61
C VAL A 229 -8.28 -15.21 -6.73
N ASN A 230 -7.93 -16.48 -6.51
CA ASN A 230 -8.70 -17.36 -5.62
C ASN A 230 -8.72 -16.86 -4.17
N VAL A 231 -7.61 -16.30 -3.66
CA VAL A 231 -7.56 -15.68 -2.32
C VAL A 231 -8.52 -14.48 -2.28
N PHE A 232 -8.48 -13.60 -3.27
CA PHE A 232 -9.34 -12.42 -3.31
C PHE A 232 -10.83 -12.79 -3.38
N LEU A 233 -11.20 -13.81 -4.16
CA LEU A 233 -12.57 -14.29 -4.24
C LEU A 233 -13.10 -14.83 -2.92
N LYS A 234 -12.27 -15.51 -2.10
CA LYS A 234 -12.66 -15.95 -0.75
C LYS A 234 -12.97 -14.75 0.16
N ILE A 235 -12.19 -13.67 0.07
CA ILE A 235 -12.42 -12.44 0.84
C ILE A 235 -13.79 -11.86 0.49
N LEU A 236 -14.10 -11.75 -0.83
CA LEU A 236 -15.37 -11.22 -1.29
C LEU A 236 -16.57 -12.10 -0.86
N GLU A 237 -16.42 -13.42 -0.83
CA GLU A 237 -17.45 -14.36 -0.41
C GLU A 237 -17.65 -14.39 1.11
N GLY A 238 -16.58 -14.14 1.89
CA GLY A 238 -16.60 -14.16 3.37
C GLY A 238 -17.06 -12.86 4.03
N GLN A 239 -16.96 -11.71 3.35
CA GLN A 239 -17.30 -10.38 3.89
C GLN A 239 -18.04 -9.49 2.89
N PRO A 240 -19.13 -9.95 2.25
CA PRO A 240 -19.78 -9.14 1.21
C PRO A 240 -20.28 -7.80 1.72
N SER A 241 -20.74 -7.69 2.97
CA SER A 241 -21.31 -6.46 3.52
C SER A 241 -20.28 -5.43 4.01
N GLN A 242 -19.09 -5.85 4.41
CA GLN A 242 -18.06 -4.94 4.93
C GLN A 242 -17.26 -4.29 3.81
N ILE A 243 -16.89 -5.03 2.78
CA ILE A 243 -16.17 -4.52 1.61
C ILE A 243 -17.10 -3.63 0.78
N GLU A 244 -18.35 -4.05 0.55
CA GLU A 244 -19.35 -3.25 -0.16
C GLU A 244 -19.69 -1.96 0.61
N SER A 245 -19.80 -2.00 1.93
CA SER A 245 -20.07 -0.81 2.75
C SER A 245 -18.87 0.13 2.82
N ALA A 246 -17.63 -0.37 2.88
CA ALA A 246 -16.42 0.44 2.87
C ALA A 246 -16.19 1.11 1.50
N VAL A 247 -16.45 0.40 0.41
CA VAL A 247 -16.41 0.95 -0.94
C VAL A 247 -17.53 1.97 -1.15
N ALA A 248 -18.76 1.67 -0.73
CA ALA A 248 -19.91 2.57 -0.85
C ALA A 248 -19.78 3.83 0.01
N ALA A 249 -19.25 3.73 1.24
CA ALA A 249 -19.04 4.87 2.14
C ALA A 249 -17.97 5.85 1.62
N LYS A 250 -17.03 5.40 0.78
CA LYS A 250 -16.00 6.25 0.15
C LYS A 250 -16.42 6.75 -1.24
N MET A 251 -17.55 6.29 -1.76
CA MET A 251 -18.15 6.75 -3.04
C MET A 251 -19.26 7.80 -2.82
N ALA A 252 -19.69 8.05 -1.57
CA ALA A 252 -20.68 9.07 -1.18
C ALA A 252 -19.98 10.34 -0.72
#